data_05b8a0610051a44d4120f029e50b4810
#
_entry.id   05b8a0610051a44d4120f029e50b4810
#
_cell.length_a   1.000
_cell.length_b   1.000
_cell.length_c   1.000
_cell.angle_alpha   90.00
_cell.angle_beta   90.00
_cell.angle_gamma   90.00
#
_symmetry.space_group_name_H-M   'P 1'
#
loop_
_entity.id
_entity.type
_entity.pdbx_description
1 polymer ?
#
loop_
_entity_poly.entity_id
_entity_poly.type
_entity_poly.pdbx_seq_one_letter_code
_entity_poly.pdbx_strand_id
1 'polypeptide(L)'
;TRVPQGGRIRLTIEDKDVDFRVSCLPLMGEEKVVMRVLDTTKGVLTLEQLGFAASSMDLVKKNIDKTVGIILVTGPTGSGKSTTLYSIMHMLNNEGVNIVTLEDPVEYFIHGINQSQIRPDIGFTFAAGLRSLLRQDPDIMMVGEIRDNETAELAIHAALTGHLVMSTLHTNDAIGAIPRLIDMKIEPFLLSSVMDLIVAQRLARRLCQYCKREKAMPEEVVTDVKAKLSKIKPEILARYLPDYGQKPMMFYEPVGCDRCNKTGYKGRVALIEALDVNDFIRESILKDN
;
A
#
# COMPACT_ATOMS: atom_id res chain seq x y z
N THR A 1 -18.32 23.20 19.88
CA THR A 1 -19.02 21.90 20.00
C THR A 1 -18.54 21.17 21.25
N ARG A 2 -19.39 20.31 21.84
CA ARG A 2 -19.02 19.54 23.06
C ARG A 2 -18.51 18.14 22.76
N VAL A 3 -18.45 17.76 21.48
CA VAL A 3 -18.01 16.44 21.01
C VAL A 3 -16.95 16.59 19.90
N PRO A 4 -16.00 15.67 19.79
CA PRO A 4 -15.05 15.64 18.69
C PRO A 4 -15.78 15.62 17.35
N GLN A 5 -15.27 16.35 16.38
CA GLN A 5 -15.83 16.39 15.02
C GLN A 5 -14.72 16.17 14.00
N GLY A 6 -15.07 15.56 12.89
CA GLY A 6 -14.18 15.37 11.77
C GLY A 6 -14.90 15.58 10.45
N GLY A 7 -14.16 16.00 9.44
CA GLY A 7 -14.74 16.23 8.12
C GLY A 7 -13.68 16.52 7.08
N ARG A 8 -14.16 16.79 5.85
CA ARG A 8 -13.34 17.18 4.71
C ARG A 8 -13.81 18.54 4.22
N ILE A 9 -12.86 19.40 3.89
CA ILE A 9 -13.12 20.72 3.32
C ILE A 9 -12.31 20.81 2.03
N ARG A 10 -12.93 21.26 0.94
CA ARG A 10 -12.26 21.63 -0.31
C ARG A 10 -12.22 23.13 -0.40
N LEU A 11 -11.05 23.67 -0.65
CA LEU A 11 -10.82 25.10 -0.88
C LEU A 11 -10.09 25.29 -2.21
N THR A 12 -10.52 26.26 -3.00
CA THR A 12 -9.77 26.70 -4.18
C THR A 12 -8.79 27.79 -3.76
N ILE A 13 -7.49 27.50 -3.87
CA ILE A 13 -6.39 28.39 -3.50
C ILE A 13 -5.55 28.62 -4.76
N GLU A 14 -5.42 29.86 -5.22
CA GLU A 14 -4.67 30.22 -6.44
C GLU A 14 -5.06 29.33 -7.65
N ASP A 15 -6.35 29.22 -7.92
CA ASP A 15 -6.96 28.40 -8.99
C ASP A 15 -6.65 26.88 -8.90
N LYS A 16 -6.26 26.40 -7.71
CA LYS A 16 -6.04 24.98 -7.43
C LYS A 16 -6.96 24.49 -6.33
N ASP A 17 -7.65 23.40 -6.59
CA ASP A 17 -8.45 22.73 -5.57
C ASP A 17 -7.54 21.98 -4.60
N VAL A 18 -7.63 22.34 -3.33
CA VAL A 18 -6.90 21.72 -2.23
C VAL A 18 -7.90 21.13 -1.26
N ASP A 19 -7.77 19.84 -1.01
CA ASP A 19 -8.58 19.15 -0.02
C ASP A 19 -7.89 19.12 1.34
N PHE A 20 -8.67 19.34 2.39
CA PHE A 20 -8.22 19.27 3.78
C PHE A 20 -9.05 18.25 4.54
N ARG A 21 -8.37 17.35 5.24
CA ARG A 21 -8.99 16.55 6.30
C ARG A 21 -8.87 17.32 7.61
N VAL A 22 -10.00 17.63 8.22
CA VAL A 22 -10.08 18.43 9.45
C VAL A 22 -10.55 17.55 10.59
N SER A 23 -9.92 17.67 11.74
CA SER A 23 -10.34 17.04 12.99
C SER A 23 -10.34 18.09 14.10
N CYS A 24 -11.46 18.23 14.79
CA CYS A 24 -11.64 19.14 15.91
C CYS A 24 -11.81 18.35 17.21
N LEU A 25 -11.06 18.72 18.22
CA LEU A 25 -11.15 18.17 19.57
C LEU A 25 -11.53 19.30 20.56
N PRO A 26 -12.67 19.18 21.26
CA PRO A 26 -13.02 20.13 22.30
C PRO A 26 -12.01 20.10 23.46
N LEU A 27 -11.59 21.26 23.92
CA LEU A 27 -10.78 21.49 25.13
C LEU A 27 -11.58 22.32 26.14
N MET A 28 -10.99 22.62 27.28
CA MET A 28 -11.62 23.53 28.26
C MET A 28 -11.62 24.98 27.73
N GLY A 29 -12.78 25.42 27.22
CA GLY A 29 -12.96 26.78 26.69
C GLY A 29 -12.47 27.03 25.26
N GLU A 30 -11.84 26.05 24.62
CA GLU A 30 -11.23 26.15 23.29
C GLU A 30 -11.48 24.89 22.45
N GLU A 31 -11.08 24.92 21.18
CA GLU A 31 -11.05 23.75 20.30
C GLU A 31 -9.67 23.61 19.65
N LYS A 32 -9.13 22.39 19.68
CA LYS A 32 -7.94 22.06 18.92
C LYS A 32 -8.36 21.60 17.52
N VAL A 33 -7.88 22.29 16.50
CA VAL A 33 -8.13 21.93 15.10
C VAL A 33 -6.84 21.40 14.49
N VAL A 34 -6.91 20.20 13.89
CA VAL A 34 -5.84 19.61 13.10
C VAL A 34 -6.30 19.52 11.66
N MET A 35 -5.55 20.14 10.75
CA MET A 35 -5.82 20.11 9.31
C MET A 35 -4.69 19.38 8.58
N ARG A 36 -5.04 18.35 7.83
CA ARG A 36 -4.11 17.66 6.94
C ARG A 36 -4.40 18.06 5.50
N VAL A 37 -3.41 18.62 4.84
CA VAL A 37 -3.49 18.95 3.40
C VAL A 37 -3.42 17.66 2.60
N LEU A 38 -4.38 17.46 1.71
CA LEU A 38 -4.41 16.34 0.77
C LEU A 38 -4.06 16.91 -0.61
N ASP A 39 -2.84 16.65 -1.07
CA ASP A 39 -2.35 17.13 -2.37
C ASP A 39 -2.91 16.24 -3.50
N THR A 40 -4.01 16.68 -4.10
CA THR A 40 -4.67 15.99 -5.21
C THR A 40 -4.13 16.39 -6.59
N THR A 41 -3.21 17.35 -6.63
CA THR A 41 -2.73 17.93 -7.92
C THR A 41 -1.81 16.98 -8.68
N LYS A 42 -1.23 15.98 -8.03
CA LYS A 42 -0.27 15.04 -8.65
C LYS A 42 -0.91 13.86 -9.37
N GLY A 43 -2.23 13.70 -9.27
CA GLY A 43 -2.92 12.52 -9.79
C GLY A 43 -2.52 11.21 -9.07
N VAL A 44 -2.93 10.08 -9.64
CA VAL A 44 -2.52 8.76 -9.16
C VAL A 44 -1.08 8.48 -9.61
N LEU A 45 -0.20 8.16 -8.67
CA LEU A 45 1.19 7.81 -8.98
C LEU A 45 1.24 6.43 -9.64
N THR A 46 2.16 6.24 -10.59
CA THR A 46 2.42 4.91 -11.17
C THR A 46 3.26 4.05 -10.21
N LEU A 47 3.22 2.72 -10.38
CA LEU A 47 4.03 1.81 -9.56
C LEU A 47 5.52 2.10 -9.66
N GLU A 48 5.99 2.52 -10.84
CA GLU A 48 7.39 2.95 -11.05
C GLU A 48 7.73 4.18 -10.21
N GLN A 49 6.84 5.17 -10.19
CA GLN A 49 7.04 6.39 -9.39
C GLN A 49 7.03 6.09 -7.88
N LEU A 50 6.28 5.07 -7.45
CA LEU A 50 6.29 4.58 -6.08
C LEU A 50 7.59 3.86 -5.72
N GLY A 51 8.36 3.38 -6.70
CA GLY A 51 9.62 2.70 -6.50
C GLY A 51 9.55 1.19 -6.59
N PHE A 52 8.49 0.65 -7.21
CA PHE A 52 8.43 -0.77 -7.51
C PHE A 52 9.56 -1.18 -8.45
N ALA A 53 10.27 -2.21 -8.08
CA ALA A 53 11.23 -2.87 -8.94
C ALA A 53 10.51 -3.59 -10.09
N ALA A 54 11.17 -3.72 -11.24
CA ALA A 54 10.54 -4.35 -12.41
C ALA A 54 10.01 -5.76 -12.11
N SER A 55 10.73 -6.58 -11.33
CA SER A 55 10.25 -7.90 -10.92
C SER A 55 8.98 -7.85 -10.08
N SER A 56 8.86 -6.91 -9.14
CA SER A 56 7.65 -6.72 -8.34
C SER A 56 6.50 -6.18 -9.19
N MET A 57 6.77 -5.32 -10.17
CA MET A 57 5.77 -4.85 -11.13
C MET A 57 5.25 -5.97 -12.02
N ASP A 58 6.14 -6.85 -12.49
CA ASP A 58 5.74 -8.00 -13.31
C ASP A 58 4.81 -8.94 -12.53
N LEU A 59 5.09 -9.15 -11.22
CA LEU A 59 4.21 -9.92 -10.34
C LEU A 59 2.85 -9.24 -10.14
N VAL A 60 2.83 -7.92 -9.93
CA VAL A 60 1.57 -7.17 -9.82
C VAL A 60 0.79 -7.29 -11.12
N LYS A 61 1.39 -7.02 -12.28
CA LYS A 61 0.73 -7.11 -13.59
C LYS A 61 0.15 -8.50 -13.83
N LYS A 62 0.95 -9.55 -13.61
CA LYS A 62 0.50 -10.96 -13.73
C LYS A 62 -0.75 -11.25 -12.91
N ASN A 63 -0.85 -10.68 -11.69
CA ASN A 63 -1.95 -11.01 -10.78
C ASN A 63 -3.16 -10.10 -10.93
N ILE A 64 -3.01 -8.87 -11.43
CA ILE A 64 -4.15 -8.00 -11.73
C ILE A 64 -4.87 -8.37 -13.04
N ASP A 65 -4.22 -9.14 -13.92
CA ASP A 65 -4.85 -9.70 -15.12
C ASP A 65 -5.84 -10.84 -14.78
N LYS A 66 -5.82 -11.33 -13.54
CA LYS A 66 -6.80 -12.30 -13.05
C LYS A 66 -8.12 -11.60 -12.75
N THR A 67 -9.22 -12.25 -13.06
CA THR A 67 -10.56 -11.74 -12.81
C THR A 67 -11.08 -12.07 -11.41
N VAL A 68 -10.42 -12.98 -10.71
CA VAL A 68 -10.82 -13.49 -9.40
C VAL A 68 -9.60 -13.67 -8.51
N GLY A 69 -9.78 -13.58 -7.19
CA GLY A 69 -8.74 -13.81 -6.21
C GLY A 69 -8.52 -12.63 -5.27
N ILE A 70 -7.47 -12.71 -4.44
CA ILE A 70 -7.14 -11.67 -3.47
C ILE A 70 -5.72 -11.16 -3.65
N ILE A 71 -5.59 -9.84 -3.74
CA ILE A 71 -4.33 -9.11 -3.66
C ILE A 71 -4.29 -8.34 -2.34
N LEU A 72 -3.30 -8.63 -1.51
CA LEU A 72 -3.09 -7.93 -0.25
C LEU A 72 -1.89 -7.00 -0.31
N VAL A 73 -2.05 -5.78 0.23
CA VAL A 73 -0.94 -4.87 0.49
C VAL A 73 -0.79 -4.70 2.00
N THR A 74 0.37 -5.04 2.54
CA THR A 74 0.61 -5.03 3.98
C THR A 74 1.75 -4.08 4.36
N GLY A 75 1.80 -3.72 5.63
CA GLY A 75 2.81 -2.82 6.19
C GLY A 75 2.27 -1.92 7.29
N PRO A 76 3.15 -1.19 8.00
CA PRO A 76 2.73 -0.27 9.05
C PRO A 76 1.91 0.90 8.52
N THR A 77 1.29 1.65 9.43
CA THR A 77 0.60 2.90 9.09
C THR A 77 1.57 3.87 8.41
N GLY A 78 1.13 4.49 7.33
CA GLY A 78 1.93 5.44 6.57
C GLY A 78 2.97 4.81 5.64
N SER A 79 2.95 3.49 5.41
CA SER A 79 3.84 2.81 4.45
C SER A 79 3.43 3.01 2.98
N GLY A 80 2.27 3.62 2.71
CA GLY A 80 1.78 3.91 1.35
C GLY A 80 0.87 2.84 0.76
N LYS A 81 0.29 1.95 1.58
CA LYS A 81 -0.60 0.85 1.14
C LYS A 81 -1.76 1.33 0.25
N SER A 82 -2.53 2.31 0.72
CA SER A 82 -3.66 2.89 -0.04
C SER A 82 -3.19 3.50 -1.36
N THR A 83 -2.03 4.18 -1.36
CA THR A 83 -1.46 4.76 -2.59
C THR A 83 -1.13 3.68 -3.61
N THR A 84 -0.58 2.54 -3.17
CA THR A 84 -0.30 1.39 -4.04
C THR A 84 -1.58 0.77 -4.58
N LEU A 85 -2.60 0.55 -3.73
CA LEU A 85 -3.90 0.05 -4.18
C LEU A 85 -4.56 1.00 -5.17
N TYR A 86 -4.48 2.30 -4.95
CA TYR A 86 -4.99 3.31 -5.87
C TYR A 86 -4.26 3.27 -7.22
N SER A 87 -2.94 3.07 -7.21
CA SER A 87 -2.18 2.89 -8.45
C SER A 87 -2.62 1.64 -9.22
N ILE A 88 -2.85 0.54 -8.53
CA ILE A 88 -3.33 -0.71 -9.13
C ILE A 88 -4.75 -0.52 -9.68
N MET A 89 -5.68 0.04 -8.89
CA MET A 89 -7.04 0.31 -9.35
C MET A 89 -7.07 1.24 -10.57
N HIS A 90 -6.20 2.24 -10.59
CA HIS A 90 -6.10 3.15 -11.75
C HIS A 90 -5.65 2.43 -13.02
N MET A 91 -4.79 1.41 -12.92
CA MET A 91 -4.39 0.58 -14.07
C MET A 91 -5.55 -0.29 -14.59
N LEU A 92 -6.46 -0.71 -13.71
CA LEU A 92 -7.61 -1.56 -14.03
C LEU A 92 -8.85 -0.77 -14.44
N ASN A 93 -8.86 0.54 -14.17
CA ASN A 93 -10.02 1.39 -14.36
C ASN A 93 -10.27 1.68 -15.85
N ASN A 94 -11.29 1.08 -16.40
CA ASN A 94 -11.79 1.30 -17.75
C ASN A 94 -13.33 1.21 -17.77
N GLU A 95 -13.96 1.65 -18.84
CA GLU A 95 -15.42 1.74 -18.96
C GLU A 95 -16.16 0.39 -18.85
N GLY A 96 -15.46 -0.73 -19.06
CA GLY A 96 -16.03 -2.07 -18.98
C GLY A 96 -15.91 -2.74 -17.61
N VAL A 97 -15.35 -2.07 -16.59
CA VAL A 97 -15.05 -2.68 -15.28
C VAL A 97 -15.67 -1.87 -14.16
N ASN A 98 -16.52 -2.50 -13.37
CA ASN A 98 -17.13 -1.88 -12.18
C ASN A 98 -16.21 -2.05 -10.96
N ILE A 99 -15.46 -0.99 -10.62
CA ILE A 99 -14.59 -0.94 -9.44
C ILE A 99 -15.33 -0.23 -8.30
N VAL A 100 -15.43 -0.90 -7.14
CA VAL A 100 -16.07 -0.36 -5.94
C VAL A 100 -15.12 -0.43 -4.75
N THR A 101 -15.18 0.58 -3.86
CA THR A 101 -14.31 0.61 -2.67
C THR A 101 -15.07 0.88 -1.39
N LEU A 102 -14.53 0.37 -0.29
CA LEU A 102 -14.90 0.73 1.09
C LEU A 102 -13.66 1.23 1.81
N GLU A 103 -13.71 2.45 2.35
CA GLU A 103 -12.52 3.12 2.86
C GLU A 103 -12.77 3.85 4.20
N ASP A 104 -11.71 4.01 5.01
CA ASP A 104 -11.75 4.72 6.31
C ASP A 104 -10.53 5.65 6.48
N PRO A 105 -10.63 6.87 5.96
CA PRO A 105 -11.56 7.43 4.98
C PRO A 105 -11.08 7.26 3.53
N VAL A 106 -11.89 7.72 2.56
CA VAL A 106 -11.43 7.97 1.18
C VAL A 106 -10.37 9.05 1.21
N GLU A 107 -9.15 8.74 0.72
CA GLU A 107 -8.03 9.71 0.74
C GLU A 107 -8.20 10.76 -0.36
N TYR A 108 -8.48 10.36 -1.59
CA TYR A 108 -8.84 11.23 -2.71
C TYR A 108 -9.69 10.49 -3.74
N PHE A 109 -10.46 11.25 -4.51
CA PHE A 109 -11.34 10.68 -5.53
C PHE A 109 -10.57 10.27 -6.79
N ILE A 110 -10.93 9.11 -7.32
CA ILE A 110 -10.47 8.61 -8.62
C ILE A 110 -11.68 8.55 -9.54
N HIS A 111 -11.62 9.27 -10.64
CA HIS A 111 -12.68 9.26 -11.64
C HIS A 111 -12.90 7.82 -12.17
N GLY A 112 -14.16 7.41 -12.31
CA GLY A 112 -14.54 6.07 -12.79
C GLY A 112 -14.55 4.98 -11.70
N ILE A 113 -14.21 5.29 -10.43
CA ILE A 113 -14.26 4.35 -9.31
C ILE A 113 -15.36 4.77 -8.34
N ASN A 114 -16.18 3.81 -7.92
CA ASN A 114 -17.26 4.00 -6.96
C ASN A 114 -16.72 3.88 -5.53
N GLN A 115 -16.27 5.01 -4.97
CA GLN A 115 -15.63 5.04 -3.64
C GLN A 115 -16.64 5.37 -2.54
N SER A 116 -16.74 4.48 -1.54
CA SER A 116 -17.63 4.62 -0.39
C SER A 116 -16.84 4.69 0.90
N GLN A 117 -17.15 5.69 1.73
CA GLN A 117 -16.53 5.84 3.04
C GLN A 117 -17.40 5.20 4.12
N ILE A 118 -16.82 4.30 4.91
CA ILE A 118 -17.53 3.71 6.06
C ILE A 118 -17.89 4.75 7.11
N ARG A 119 -18.96 4.48 7.82
CA ARG A 119 -19.50 5.33 8.89
C ARG A 119 -19.99 4.48 10.06
N PRO A 120 -19.08 4.05 10.94
CA PRO A 120 -19.43 3.18 12.07
C PRO A 120 -20.44 3.81 13.02
N ASP A 121 -20.48 5.15 13.09
CA ASP A 121 -21.43 5.93 13.88
C ASP A 121 -22.92 5.64 13.52
N ILE A 122 -23.18 5.22 12.29
CA ILE A 122 -24.51 4.84 11.80
C ILE A 122 -24.61 3.36 11.42
N GLY A 123 -23.66 2.52 11.87
CA GLY A 123 -23.64 1.08 11.58
C GLY A 123 -23.10 0.71 10.20
N PHE A 124 -22.63 1.66 9.39
CA PHE A 124 -21.99 1.38 8.11
C PHE A 124 -20.52 1.02 8.30
N THR A 125 -20.27 -0.24 8.69
CA THR A 125 -18.96 -0.85 8.90
C THR A 125 -18.41 -1.47 7.61
N PHE A 126 -17.13 -1.94 7.61
CA PHE A 126 -16.57 -2.69 6.48
C PHE A 126 -17.38 -3.93 6.15
N ALA A 127 -17.77 -4.73 7.14
CA ALA A 127 -18.58 -5.92 6.93
C ALA A 127 -19.98 -5.58 6.36
N ALA A 128 -20.69 -4.60 6.93
CA ALA A 128 -21.98 -4.16 6.43
C ALA A 128 -21.90 -3.60 5.00
N GLY A 129 -20.86 -2.80 4.73
CA GLY A 129 -20.58 -2.27 3.41
C GLY A 129 -20.30 -3.36 2.39
N LEU A 130 -19.44 -4.33 2.72
CA LEU A 130 -19.06 -5.43 1.82
C LEU A 130 -20.28 -6.30 1.43
N ARG A 131 -21.17 -6.61 2.39
CA ARG A 131 -22.45 -7.28 2.07
C ARG A 131 -23.32 -6.45 1.10
N SER A 132 -23.25 -5.14 1.17
CA SER A 132 -23.97 -4.28 0.24
C SER A 132 -23.32 -4.23 -1.14
N LEU A 133 -21.98 -4.15 -1.18
CA LEU A 133 -21.21 -4.11 -2.43
C LEU A 133 -21.41 -5.36 -3.28
N LEU A 134 -21.50 -6.55 -2.67
CA LEU A 134 -21.80 -7.81 -3.36
C LEU A 134 -23.12 -7.81 -4.15
N ARG A 135 -24.01 -6.84 -3.91
CA ARG A 135 -25.26 -6.66 -4.66
C ARG A 135 -25.21 -5.55 -5.70
N GLN A 136 -24.03 -4.97 -5.91
CA GLN A 136 -23.81 -3.87 -6.86
C GLN A 136 -23.13 -4.32 -8.16
N ASP A 137 -23.09 -5.64 -8.39
CA ASP A 137 -22.45 -6.25 -9.56
C ASP A 137 -21.02 -5.74 -9.80
N PRO A 138 -20.14 -5.84 -8.80
CA PRO A 138 -18.77 -5.37 -8.92
C PRO A 138 -17.88 -6.42 -9.62
N ASP A 139 -16.96 -5.97 -10.48
CA ASP A 139 -15.88 -6.83 -10.98
C ASP A 139 -14.71 -6.83 -9.99
N ILE A 140 -14.41 -5.65 -9.44
CA ILE A 140 -13.28 -5.41 -8.53
C ILE A 140 -13.76 -4.72 -7.27
N MET A 141 -13.37 -5.26 -6.13
CA MET A 141 -13.66 -4.68 -4.82
C MET A 141 -12.38 -4.31 -4.08
N MET A 142 -12.30 -3.10 -3.54
CA MET A 142 -11.24 -2.73 -2.61
C MET A 142 -11.83 -2.50 -1.22
N VAL A 143 -11.37 -3.29 -0.26
CA VAL A 143 -11.66 -3.14 1.16
C VAL A 143 -10.46 -2.48 1.81
N GLY A 144 -10.60 -1.26 2.31
CA GLY A 144 -9.51 -0.42 2.80
C GLY A 144 -8.57 -1.15 3.74
N GLU A 145 -9.13 -1.94 4.68
CA GLU A 145 -8.36 -2.84 5.53
C GLU A 145 -9.22 -3.97 6.10
N ILE A 146 -8.58 -5.09 6.39
CA ILE A 146 -9.15 -6.21 7.14
C ILE A 146 -8.65 -6.14 8.58
N ARG A 147 -9.57 -5.89 9.54
CA ARG A 147 -9.25 -5.79 10.98
C ARG A 147 -9.82 -6.94 11.79
N ASP A 148 -10.86 -7.58 11.30
CA ASP A 148 -11.66 -8.57 12.02
C ASP A 148 -12.02 -9.77 11.14
N ASN A 149 -12.42 -10.85 11.79
CA ASN A 149 -12.79 -12.11 11.16
C ASN A 149 -13.94 -11.92 10.15
N GLU A 150 -14.99 -11.18 10.51
CA GLU A 150 -16.18 -11.01 9.68
C GLU A 150 -15.85 -10.36 8.34
N THR A 151 -15.04 -9.30 8.35
CA THR A 151 -14.55 -8.63 7.14
C THR A 151 -13.66 -9.55 6.31
N ALA A 152 -12.79 -10.35 6.97
CA ALA A 152 -11.92 -11.30 6.29
C ALA A 152 -12.72 -12.40 5.59
N GLU A 153 -13.67 -13.03 6.26
CA GLU A 153 -14.55 -14.05 5.68
C GLU A 153 -15.32 -13.52 4.47
N LEU A 154 -15.93 -12.34 4.59
CA LEU A 154 -16.67 -11.73 3.48
C LEU A 154 -15.77 -11.42 2.27
N ALA A 155 -14.55 -10.93 2.50
CA ALA A 155 -13.58 -10.66 1.44
C ALA A 155 -13.17 -11.95 0.70
N ILE A 156 -12.97 -13.04 1.44
CA ILE A 156 -12.64 -14.37 0.89
C ILE A 156 -13.83 -14.93 0.11
N HIS A 157 -15.03 -14.85 0.66
CA HIS A 157 -16.23 -15.30 -0.05
C HIS A 157 -16.47 -14.50 -1.34
N ALA A 158 -16.20 -13.19 -1.33
CA ALA A 158 -16.25 -12.39 -2.54
C ALA A 158 -15.27 -12.91 -3.61
N ALA A 159 -14.04 -13.20 -3.23
CA ALA A 159 -13.05 -13.76 -4.15
C ALA A 159 -13.45 -15.16 -4.67
N LEU A 160 -14.03 -16.03 -3.81
CA LEU A 160 -14.51 -17.34 -4.21
C LEU A 160 -15.69 -17.27 -5.19
N THR A 161 -16.48 -16.21 -5.12
CA THR A 161 -17.70 -16.02 -5.95
C THR A 161 -17.45 -15.21 -7.22
N GLY A 162 -16.19 -15.01 -7.63
CA GLY A 162 -15.86 -14.50 -8.95
C GLY A 162 -15.39 -13.03 -8.98
N HIS A 163 -14.94 -12.46 -7.86
CA HIS A 163 -14.50 -11.08 -7.80
C HIS A 163 -12.98 -10.98 -7.55
N LEU A 164 -12.35 -9.96 -8.11
CA LEU A 164 -11.00 -9.57 -7.71
C LEU A 164 -11.08 -8.66 -6.49
N VAL A 165 -10.57 -9.13 -5.36
CA VAL A 165 -10.61 -8.40 -4.11
C VAL A 165 -9.23 -7.84 -3.78
N MET A 166 -9.14 -6.56 -3.47
CA MET A 166 -7.95 -5.91 -2.97
C MET A 166 -8.15 -5.42 -1.55
N SER A 167 -7.16 -5.62 -0.68
CA SER A 167 -7.27 -5.15 0.69
C SER A 167 -5.92 -4.87 1.32
N THR A 168 -5.93 -4.35 2.56
CA THR A 168 -4.71 -4.16 3.35
C THR A 168 -4.75 -4.91 4.67
N LEU A 169 -3.56 -5.25 5.14
CA LEU A 169 -3.30 -5.79 6.47
C LEU A 169 -2.18 -5.01 7.16
N HIS A 170 -2.05 -5.20 8.46
CA HIS A 170 -0.96 -4.66 9.25
C HIS A 170 0.00 -5.79 9.68
N THR A 171 0.87 -6.22 8.78
CA THR A 171 1.99 -7.14 9.07
C THR A 171 3.31 -6.53 8.65
N ASN A 172 4.41 -7.04 9.18
CA ASN A 172 5.74 -6.48 8.93
C ASN A 172 6.36 -6.90 7.59
N ASP A 173 5.95 -8.04 7.08
CA ASP A 173 6.41 -8.68 5.85
C ASP A 173 5.25 -9.38 5.13
N ALA A 174 5.49 -9.88 3.93
CA ALA A 174 4.46 -10.49 3.12
C ALA A 174 4.04 -11.87 3.65
N ILE A 175 4.98 -12.67 4.12
CA ILE A 175 4.72 -14.01 4.65
C ILE A 175 3.83 -13.94 5.88
N GLY A 176 4.08 -12.98 6.78
CA GLY A 176 3.30 -12.77 8.01
C GLY A 176 1.82 -12.45 7.80
N ALA A 177 1.40 -12.14 6.58
CA ALA A 177 -0.02 -11.93 6.29
C ALA A 177 -0.82 -13.23 6.37
N ILE A 178 -0.23 -14.36 6.03
CA ILE A 178 -0.87 -15.68 6.04
C ILE A 178 -1.23 -16.10 7.47
N PRO A 179 -0.28 -16.24 8.43
CA PRO A 179 -0.63 -16.59 9.79
C PRO A 179 -1.55 -15.55 10.44
N ARG A 180 -1.45 -14.26 10.06
CA ARG A 180 -2.37 -13.25 10.58
C ARG A 180 -3.83 -13.50 10.19
N LEU A 181 -4.10 -13.97 8.97
CA LEU A 181 -5.45 -14.36 8.55
C LEU A 181 -5.90 -15.66 9.24
N ILE A 182 -5.00 -16.62 9.47
CA ILE A 182 -5.28 -17.84 10.23
C ILE A 182 -5.64 -17.48 11.69
N ASP A 183 -4.93 -16.55 12.32
CA ASP A 183 -5.25 -16.02 13.66
C ASP A 183 -6.65 -15.38 13.69
N MET A 184 -7.09 -14.79 12.58
CA MET A 184 -8.45 -14.29 12.39
C MET A 184 -9.47 -15.40 12.13
N LYS A 185 -9.10 -16.70 12.33
CA LYS A 185 -9.96 -17.87 12.17
C LYS A 185 -10.36 -18.18 10.71
N ILE A 186 -9.59 -17.71 9.76
CA ILE A 186 -9.77 -18.09 8.36
C ILE A 186 -9.13 -19.46 8.15
N GLU A 187 -9.87 -20.35 7.51
CA GLU A 187 -9.41 -21.70 7.23
C GLU A 187 -8.32 -21.71 6.15
N PRO A 188 -7.18 -22.44 6.37
CA PRO A 188 -6.06 -22.46 5.44
C PRO A 188 -6.43 -22.86 4.01
N PHE A 189 -7.41 -23.77 3.82
CA PHE A 189 -7.81 -24.18 2.49
C PHE A 189 -8.51 -23.06 1.71
N LEU A 190 -9.28 -22.19 2.37
CA LEU A 190 -9.89 -21.02 1.76
C LEU A 190 -8.81 -20.01 1.33
N LEU A 191 -7.84 -19.74 2.21
CA LEU A 191 -6.71 -18.87 1.89
C LEU A 191 -5.91 -19.38 0.69
N SER A 192 -5.59 -20.68 0.68
CA SER A 192 -4.82 -21.28 -0.42
C SER A 192 -5.53 -21.20 -1.76
N SER A 193 -6.87 -21.18 -1.77
CA SER A 193 -7.65 -21.16 -3.00
C SER A 193 -7.80 -19.76 -3.62
N VAL A 194 -7.80 -18.69 -2.81
CA VAL A 194 -8.10 -17.33 -3.29
C VAL A 194 -6.91 -16.38 -3.25
N MET A 195 -5.88 -16.66 -2.43
CA MET A 195 -4.75 -15.75 -2.29
C MET A 195 -3.84 -15.82 -3.52
N ASP A 196 -3.57 -14.69 -4.13
CA ASP A 196 -2.76 -14.60 -5.35
C ASP A 196 -1.47 -13.82 -5.16
N LEU A 197 -1.53 -12.66 -4.51
CA LEU A 197 -0.38 -11.80 -4.33
C LEU A 197 -0.43 -11.11 -2.97
N ILE A 198 0.70 -11.08 -2.28
CA ILE A 198 0.89 -10.30 -1.07
C ILE A 198 2.07 -9.36 -1.28
N VAL A 199 1.85 -8.06 -1.08
CA VAL A 199 2.86 -7.01 -1.23
C VAL A 199 3.10 -6.37 0.12
N ALA A 200 4.25 -6.63 0.74
CA ALA A 200 4.65 -5.90 1.94
C ALA A 200 5.42 -4.64 1.57
N GLN A 201 5.14 -3.54 2.29
CA GLN A 201 5.63 -2.23 1.91
C GLN A 201 6.08 -1.40 3.11
N ARG A 202 7.25 -0.77 2.97
CA ARG A 202 7.76 0.26 3.87
C ARG A 202 8.24 1.47 3.08
N LEU A 203 8.25 2.66 3.69
CA LEU A 203 8.77 3.86 3.06
C LEU A 203 10.12 4.25 3.69
N ALA A 204 11.11 4.46 2.84
CA ALA A 204 12.36 5.09 3.19
C ALA A 204 12.41 6.53 2.66
N ARG A 205 13.09 7.42 3.38
CA ARG A 205 13.35 8.78 2.90
C ARG A 205 14.38 8.73 1.78
N ARG A 206 14.12 9.43 0.68
CA ARG A 206 15.07 9.56 -0.43
C ARG A 206 16.04 10.70 -0.14
N LEU A 207 17.35 10.44 -0.27
CA LEU A 207 18.35 11.48 -0.18
C LEU A 207 18.12 12.56 -1.24
N CYS A 208 18.31 13.82 -0.85
CA CYS A 208 18.21 14.92 -1.78
C CYS A 208 19.35 14.85 -2.81
N GLN A 209 18.98 14.77 -4.09
CA GLN A 209 19.95 14.62 -5.18
C GLN A 209 20.90 15.83 -5.32
N TYR A 210 20.47 17.00 -4.81
CA TYR A 210 21.24 18.26 -4.93
C TYR A 210 22.27 18.47 -3.83
N CYS A 211 22.13 17.76 -2.70
CA CYS A 211 23.04 17.99 -1.56
C CYS A 211 23.52 16.70 -0.89
N LYS A 212 23.20 15.53 -1.43
CA LYS A 212 23.81 14.29 -0.95
C LYS A 212 25.32 14.37 -1.18
N ARG A 213 26.10 13.91 -0.22
CA ARG A 213 27.55 13.87 -0.29
C ARG A 213 28.03 12.43 -0.14
N GLU A 214 29.08 12.10 -0.87
CA GLU A 214 29.76 10.82 -0.71
C GLU A 214 30.30 10.67 0.71
N LYS A 215 30.15 9.47 1.25
CA LYS A 215 30.63 9.10 2.57
C LYS A 215 31.40 7.81 2.53
N ALA A 216 32.61 7.84 2.98
CA ALA A 216 33.39 6.62 3.23
C ALA A 216 32.73 5.85 4.39
N MET A 217 32.49 4.57 4.20
CA MET A 217 31.94 3.69 5.25
C MET A 217 33.04 2.82 5.83
N PRO A 218 32.96 2.44 7.12
CA PRO A 218 33.83 1.47 7.72
C PRO A 218 33.87 0.16 6.93
N GLU A 219 35.02 -0.49 6.85
CA GLU A 219 35.20 -1.72 6.07
C GLU A 219 34.25 -2.86 6.52
N GLU A 220 33.94 -2.93 7.81
CA GLU A 220 32.96 -3.87 8.37
C GLU A 220 31.59 -3.71 7.74
N VAL A 221 31.10 -2.47 7.58
CA VAL A 221 29.81 -2.17 6.97
C VAL A 221 29.80 -2.56 5.50
N VAL A 222 30.88 -2.23 4.78
CA VAL A 222 31.03 -2.59 3.35
C VAL A 222 31.03 -4.12 3.20
N THR A 223 31.69 -4.83 4.08
CA THR A 223 31.78 -6.29 4.09
C THR A 223 30.41 -6.92 4.38
N ASP A 224 29.67 -6.41 5.38
CA ASP A 224 28.31 -6.88 5.70
C ASP A 224 27.34 -6.66 4.51
N VAL A 225 27.40 -5.49 3.87
CA VAL A 225 26.58 -5.20 2.68
C VAL A 225 26.93 -6.16 1.54
N LYS A 226 28.23 -6.38 1.26
CA LYS A 226 28.65 -7.34 0.24
C LYS A 226 28.18 -8.76 0.55
N ALA A 227 28.27 -9.20 1.81
CA ALA A 227 27.80 -10.51 2.24
C ALA A 227 26.27 -10.69 2.08
N LYS A 228 25.49 -9.62 2.27
CA LYS A 228 24.04 -9.63 1.99
C LYS A 228 23.75 -9.65 0.49
N LEU A 229 24.47 -8.87 -0.30
CA LEU A 229 24.29 -8.83 -1.75
C LEU A 229 24.72 -10.13 -2.44
N SER A 230 25.72 -10.84 -1.91
CA SER A 230 26.14 -12.14 -2.47
C SER A 230 25.08 -13.25 -2.38
N LYS A 231 24.06 -13.07 -1.54
CA LYS A 231 22.89 -13.98 -1.46
C LYS A 231 21.86 -13.74 -2.56
N ILE A 232 21.98 -12.65 -3.30
CA ILE A 232 21.07 -12.29 -4.39
C ILE A 232 21.60 -12.89 -5.68
N LYS A 233 20.71 -13.45 -6.50
CA LYS A 233 21.06 -14.03 -7.79
C LYS A 233 21.79 -13.00 -8.67
N PRO A 234 22.89 -13.38 -9.36
CA PRO A 234 23.69 -12.45 -10.17
C PRO A 234 22.88 -11.66 -11.22
N GLU A 235 21.88 -12.31 -11.85
CA GLU A 235 21.03 -11.67 -12.85
C GLU A 235 20.20 -10.52 -12.25
N ILE A 236 19.74 -10.69 -11.01
CA ILE A 236 19.00 -9.66 -10.28
C ILE A 236 19.96 -8.52 -9.89
N LEU A 237 21.14 -8.84 -9.39
CA LEU A 237 22.16 -7.83 -9.05
C LEU A 237 22.57 -7.00 -10.27
N ALA A 238 22.84 -7.65 -11.42
CA ALA A 238 23.21 -6.96 -12.66
C ALA A 238 22.12 -5.99 -13.14
N ARG A 239 20.85 -6.32 -12.92
CA ARG A 239 19.71 -5.47 -13.30
C ARG A 239 19.60 -4.20 -12.44
N TYR A 240 19.87 -4.28 -11.13
CA TYR A 240 19.66 -3.17 -10.19
C TYR A 240 20.97 -2.46 -9.81
N LEU A 241 22.07 -3.15 -9.90
CA LEU A 241 23.42 -2.65 -9.59
C LEU A 241 24.37 -3.07 -10.71
N PRO A 242 24.22 -2.52 -11.93
CA PRO A 242 24.99 -2.95 -13.10
C PRO A 242 26.52 -2.80 -12.90
N ASP A 243 26.93 -1.86 -12.06
CA ASP A 243 28.36 -1.61 -11.75
C ASP A 243 28.86 -2.43 -10.53
N TYR A 244 28.02 -3.33 -9.96
CA TYR A 244 28.41 -4.12 -8.80
C TYR A 244 29.59 -5.06 -9.14
N GLY A 245 30.64 -4.97 -8.34
CA GLY A 245 31.89 -5.71 -8.58
C GLY A 245 32.86 -5.07 -9.60
N GLN A 246 32.43 -4.10 -10.38
CA GLN A 246 33.27 -3.36 -11.34
C GLN A 246 33.78 -2.05 -10.77
N LYS A 247 32.99 -1.39 -9.92
CA LYS A 247 33.35 -0.14 -9.27
C LYS A 247 33.25 -0.25 -7.75
N PRO A 248 33.99 0.59 -7.00
CA PRO A 248 33.85 0.68 -5.55
C PRO A 248 32.41 1.03 -5.18
N MET A 249 31.89 0.43 -4.10
CA MET A 249 30.61 0.79 -3.55
C MET A 249 30.62 2.23 -3.04
N MET A 250 29.75 3.06 -3.57
CA MET A 250 29.59 4.45 -3.15
C MET A 250 28.41 4.56 -2.17
N PHE A 251 28.67 5.16 -1.02
CA PHE A 251 27.66 5.49 -0.03
C PHE A 251 27.47 7.00 0.04
N TYR A 252 26.30 7.44 0.49
CA TYR A 252 25.96 8.85 0.54
C TYR A 252 25.31 9.21 1.88
N GLU A 253 25.57 10.43 2.36
CA GLU A 253 24.93 11.00 3.54
C GLU A 253 24.08 12.24 3.20
N PRO A 254 23.04 12.54 4.00
CA PRO A 254 22.28 13.77 3.85
C PRO A 254 23.08 14.97 4.39
N VAL A 255 23.14 16.07 3.62
CA VAL A 255 23.78 17.30 4.05
C VAL A 255 22.73 18.35 4.43
N GLY A 256 21.82 18.68 3.50
CA GLY A 256 20.84 19.73 3.64
C GLY A 256 21.11 20.93 2.70
N CYS A 257 20.07 21.39 2.02
CA CYS A 257 20.10 22.61 1.18
C CYS A 257 18.71 23.22 1.14
N ASP A 258 18.58 24.41 0.55
CA ASP A 258 17.28 25.11 0.49
C ASP A 258 16.21 24.32 -0.30
N ARG A 259 16.61 23.53 -1.32
CA ARG A 259 15.70 22.68 -2.09
C ARG A 259 15.07 21.52 -1.30
N CYS A 260 15.66 21.13 -0.19
CA CYS A 260 15.13 20.10 0.71
C CYS A 260 14.78 20.65 2.10
N ASN A 261 14.64 21.98 2.24
CA ASN A 261 14.42 22.68 3.51
C ASN A 261 15.43 22.26 4.58
N LYS A 262 16.71 22.17 4.19
CA LYS A 262 17.86 21.82 5.04
C LYS A 262 17.80 20.44 5.70
N THR A 263 16.86 19.57 5.28
CA THR A 263 16.70 18.23 5.87
C THR A 263 17.65 17.18 5.29
N GLY A 264 18.24 17.43 4.12
CA GLY A 264 19.04 16.45 3.38
C GLY A 264 18.22 15.38 2.65
N TYR A 265 16.87 15.39 2.80
CA TYR A 265 15.97 14.43 2.18
C TYR A 265 14.90 15.12 1.35
N LYS A 266 14.51 14.50 0.22
CA LYS A 266 13.43 14.98 -0.65
C LYS A 266 12.67 13.83 -1.27
N GLY A 267 11.41 13.65 -0.82
CA GLY A 267 10.56 12.54 -1.22
C GLY A 267 10.81 11.25 -0.45
N ARG A 268 10.12 10.21 -0.86
CA ARG A 268 10.15 8.86 -0.28
C ARG A 268 10.26 7.84 -1.41
N VAL A 269 10.72 6.65 -1.09
CA VAL A 269 10.75 5.49 -1.96
C VAL A 269 10.19 4.30 -1.21
N ALA A 270 9.36 3.50 -1.86
CA ALA A 270 8.86 2.28 -1.27
C ALA A 270 9.94 1.18 -1.32
N LEU A 271 10.06 0.47 -0.21
CA LEU A 271 10.75 -0.81 -0.13
C LEU A 271 9.67 -1.88 -0.22
N ILE A 272 9.74 -2.69 -1.26
CA ILE A 272 8.69 -3.63 -1.64
C ILE A 272 9.21 -5.05 -1.51
N GLU A 273 8.42 -5.88 -0.86
CA GLU A 273 8.50 -7.33 -0.88
C GLU A 273 7.22 -7.84 -1.55
N ALA A 274 7.34 -8.60 -2.64
CA ALA A 274 6.19 -9.16 -3.35
C ALA A 274 6.27 -10.69 -3.32
N LEU A 275 5.25 -11.32 -2.75
CA LEU A 275 5.08 -12.76 -2.65
C LEU A 275 3.97 -13.22 -3.61
N ASP A 276 4.35 -13.88 -4.68
CA ASP A 276 3.42 -14.57 -5.58
C ASP A 276 2.99 -15.88 -4.91
N VAL A 277 1.71 -16.04 -4.62
CA VAL A 277 1.18 -17.24 -3.96
C VAL A 277 0.99 -18.33 -5.01
N ASN A 278 2.12 -18.94 -5.39
CA ASN A 278 2.20 -20.06 -6.32
C ASN A 278 1.82 -21.39 -5.65
N ASP A 279 1.82 -22.48 -6.40
CA ASP A 279 1.43 -23.81 -5.91
C ASP A 279 2.25 -24.27 -4.72
N PHE A 280 3.56 -23.97 -4.66
CA PHE A 280 4.42 -24.29 -3.53
C PHE A 280 3.96 -23.58 -2.24
N ILE A 281 3.64 -22.29 -2.34
CA ILE A 281 3.12 -21.52 -1.20
C ILE A 281 1.72 -22.02 -0.80
N ARG A 282 0.86 -22.32 -1.78
CA ARG A 282 -0.48 -22.88 -1.53
C ARG A 282 -0.39 -24.21 -0.77
N GLU A 283 0.50 -25.11 -1.18
CA GLU A 283 0.74 -26.37 -0.47
C GLU A 283 1.30 -26.15 0.93
N SER A 284 2.19 -25.16 1.12
CA SER A 284 2.74 -24.81 2.43
C SER A 284 1.65 -24.30 3.37
N ILE A 285 0.72 -23.47 2.90
CA ILE A 285 -0.43 -23.00 3.66
C ILE A 285 -1.30 -24.17 4.14
N LEU A 286 -1.53 -25.17 3.26
CA LEU A 286 -2.35 -26.34 3.60
C LEU A 286 -1.69 -27.30 4.59
N LYS A 287 -0.36 -27.35 4.62
CA LYS A 287 0.41 -28.27 5.49
C LYS A 287 0.75 -27.67 6.85
N ASP A 288 0.35 -26.42 7.10
CA ASP A 288 0.65 -25.67 8.34
C ASP A 288 2.17 -25.57 8.61
N ASN A 289 2.96 -25.39 7.52
CA ASN A 289 4.43 -25.30 7.51
C ASN A 289 4.91 -23.90 7.09
#